data_f505cf1258775ce025f1453eb238cad1
#
_entry.id   f505cf1258775ce025f1453eb238cad1
#
_cell.length_a   1.000
_cell.length_b   1.000
_cell.length_c   1.000
_cell.angle_alpha   90.00
_cell.angle_beta   90.00
_cell.angle_gamma   90.00
#
_symmetry.space_group_name_H-M   'P 1'
#
loop_
_entity.id
_entity.type
_entity.pdbx_description
1 polymer ?
#
loop_
_entity_poly.entity_id
_entity_poly.type
_entity_poly.pdbx_seq_one_letter_code
_entity_poly.pdbx_strand_id
1 'polypeptide(L)'
;KGNCYLGIDAGSTTTKVALAGEDGELLYSYYNNNNGSPLHAVVEALHEIDAQMPKTAKIVSSCSTGYGEHLVKAALNLDFGEVETIAHYYAAAFFDPDVDCILDIGGQDMKCIRIKNGVVDDVQLNEACSSGCGSFIETFAKSLNHSVQEFAKVALTAQNPIDLGSRCTVFMNSKVKQAQKEGATVGDISAGLAYSVIKNALYKVIKLTDPSDLGKHIVVQGGTFYNDAVLRSFERISGCHAVRPDIAGIMGAFGSALIARERYEDGMETSMLPLEEIFAMSVDTSMTRCKGCTNHCLLTINKFSNGRRYITGNRCERGIGKEPNAENIPNLYDYKLHRTFDYEPLSDEKATRGVIGIPRVLNIYENYPFWYTFLDR
;
A
#
# COMPACT_ATOMS: atom_id res chain seq x y z
N LYS A 1 -2.36 -16.27 28.77
CA LYS A 1 -3.62 -16.29 29.51
C LYS A 1 -4.21 -14.92 29.40
N GLY A 2 -5.36 -14.76 28.73
CA GLY A 2 -6.02 -13.46 28.58
C GLY A 2 -6.51 -13.21 27.17
N ASN A 3 -6.89 -11.98 26.93
CA ASN A 3 -7.39 -11.49 25.65
C ASN A 3 -6.23 -11.24 24.69
N CYS A 4 -6.43 -11.62 23.43
CA CYS A 4 -5.49 -11.39 22.36
C CYS A 4 -6.19 -10.64 21.22
N TYR A 5 -5.43 -9.83 20.52
CA TYR A 5 -5.91 -8.95 19.45
C TYR A 5 -5.19 -9.28 18.15
N LEU A 6 -5.95 -9.65 17.14
CA LEU A 6 -5.42 -10.11 15.86
C LEU A 6 -5.32 -8.94 14.88
N GLY A 7 -4.14 -8.75 14.31
CA GLY A 7 -3.91 -7.81 13.22
C GLY A 7 -3.40 -8.53 11.97
N ILE A 8 -3.95 -8.18 10.81
CA ILE A 8 -3.61 -8.77 9.52
C ILE A 8 -3.29 -7.67 8.53
N ASP A 9 -2.11 -7.73 7.93
CA ASP A 9 -1.73 -6.92 6.77
C ASP A 9 -1.66 -7.83 5.53
N ALA A 10 -2.69 -7.78 4.72
CA ALA A 10 -2.80 -8.54 3.48
C ALA A 10 -2.25 -7.72 2.31
N GLY A 11 -0.94 -7.69 2.15
CA GLY A 11 -0.29 -6.95 1.06
C GLY A 11 -0.44 -7.62 -0.31
N SER A 12 0.03 -6.96 -1.36
CA SER A 12 -0.02 -7.47 -2.75
C SER A 12 0.88 -8.69 -2.97
N THR A 13 2.03 -8.74 -2.31
CA THR A 13 3.04 -9.82 -2.46
C THR A 13 3.29 -10.59 -1.19
N THR A 14 3.11 -9.96 -0.05
CA THR A 14 3.40 -10.56 1.26
C THR A 14 2.20 -10.41 2.18
N THR A 15 2.00 -11.39 3.03
CA THR A 15 1.01 -11.36 4.11
C THR A 15 1.74 -11.36 5.44
N LYS A 16 1.30 -10.49 6.34
CA LYS A 16 1.82 -10.41 7.70
C LYS A 16 0.65 -10.55 8.67
N VAL A 17 0.90 -11.25 9.77
CA VAL A 17 -0.08 -11.41 10.85
C VAL A 17 0.62 -11.12 12.16
N ALA A 18 -0.03 -10.41 13.05
CA ALA A 18 0.44 -10.11 14.39
C ALA A 18 -0.65 -10.44 15.42
N LEU A 19 -0.25 -11.00 16.53
CA LEU A 19 -1.10 -11.18 17.70
C LEU A 19 -0.54 -10.32 18.82
N ALA A 20 -1.33 -9.38 19.31
CA ALA A 20 -0.97 -8.53 20.45
C ALA A 20 -1.70 -8.97 21.72
N GLY A 21 -1.08 -8.76 22.86
CA GLY A 21 -1.67 -8.98 24.18
C GLY A 21 -2.38 -7.76 24.74
N GLU A 22 -2.81 -7.85 26.01
CA GLU A 22 -3.60 -6.83 26.69
C GLU A 22 -2.83 -5.50 26.88
N ASP A 23 -1.52 -5.56 27.05
CA ASP A 23 -0.67 -4.38 27.19
C ASP A 23 -0.14 -3.86 25.82
N GLY A 24 -0.54 -4.50 24.72
CA GLY A 24 -0.08 -4.19 23.38
C GLY A 24 1.24 -4.86 23.00
N GLU A 25 1.76 -5.76 23.84
CA GLU A 25 2.96 -6.53 23.54
C GLU A 25 2.73 -7.50 22.39
N LEU A 26 3.73 -7.67 21.53
CA LEU A 26 3.68 -8.62 20.43
C LEU A 26 3.86 -10.06 20.95
N LEU A 27 2.83 -10.88 20.82
CA LEU A 27 2.85 -12.30 21.25
C LEU A 27 3.28 -13.24 20.13
N TYR A 28 2.88 -12.94 18.90
CA TYR A 28 3.19 -13.74 17.73
C TYR A 28 3.29 -12.86 16.49
N SER A 29 4.14 -13.27 15.57
CA SER A 29 4.27 -12.62 14.27
C SER A 29 4.49 -13.61 13.13
N TYR A 30 3.86 -13.34 12.00
CA TYR A 30 4.02 -14.09 10.77
C TYR A 30 4.36 -13.12 9.64
N TYR A 31 5.30 -13.51 8.79
CA TYR A 31 5.68 -12.75 7.60
C TYR A 31 6.05 -13.73 6.49
N ASN A 32 5.26 -13.79 5.43
CA ASN A 32 5.55 -14.68 4.32
C ASN A 32 5.06 -14.12 2.98
N ASN A 33 5.61 -14.66 1.89
CA ASN A 33 5.10 -14.39 0.55
C ASN A 33 3.72 -15.04 0.39
N ASN A 34 2.76 -14.32 -0.16
CA ASN A 34 1.39 -14.82 -0.34
C ASN A 34 1.18 -15.60 -1.65
N ASN A 35 2.18 -15.67 -2.52
CA ASN A 35 2.12 -16.39 -3.80
C ASN A 35 0.85 -16.09 -4.62
N GLY A 36 0.32 -14.86 -4.50
CA GLY A 36 -0.92 -14.42 -5.15
C GLY A 36 -2.21 -14.81 -4.43
N SER A 37 -2.13 -15.43 -3.24
CA SER A 37 -3.29 -15.80 -2.42
C SER A 37 -3.13 -15.31 -0.97
N PRO A 38 -3.44 -14.03 -0.69
CA PRO A 38 -3.33 -13.48 0.67
C PRO A 38 -4.18 -14.26 1.69
N LEU A 39 -5.38 -14.69 1.28
CA LEU A 39 -6.27 -15.42 2.17
C LEU A 39 -5.68 -16.78 2.61
N HIS A 40 -5.03 -17.50 1.69
CA HIS A 40 -4.38 -18.77 2.03
C HIS A 40 -3.24 -18.55 3.02
N ALA A 41 -2.40 -17.54 2.80
CA ALA A 41 -1.31 -17.20 3.71
C ALA A 41 -1.81 -16.78 5.11
N VAL A 42 -2.97 -16.09 5.18
CA VAL A 42 -3.61 -15.78 6.48
C VAL A 42 -4.08 -17.04 7.18
N VAL A 43 -4.71 -17.98 6.47
CA VAL A 43 -5.17 -19.25 7.05
C VAL A 43 -3.98 -20.08 7.56
N GLU A 44 -2.87 -20.13 6.83
CA GLU A 44 -1.63 -20.77 7.31
C GLU A 44 -1.12 -20.14 8.62
N ALA A 45 -1.07 -18.80 8.67
CA ALA A 45 -0.66 -18.09 9.89
C ALA A 45 -1.59 -18.40 11.07
N LEU A 46 -2.91 -18.47 10.83
CA LEU A 46 -3.88 -18.81 11.88
C LEU A 46 -3.72 -20.26 12.36
N HIS A 47 -3.36 -21.20 11.49
CA HIS A 47 -3.00 -22.57 11.90
C HIS A 47 -1.77 -22.58 12.82
N GLU A 48 -0.75 -21.80 12.52
CA GLU A 48 0.43 -21.71 13.38
C GLU A 48 0.11 -21.06 14.74
N ILE A 49 -0.76 -20.04 14.76
CA ILE A 49 -1.25 -19.41 15.99
C ILE A 49 -2.00 -20.43 16.84
N ASP A 50 -2.97 -21.13 16.26
CA ASP A 50 -3.80 -22.11 16.97
C ASP A 50 -2.95 -23.23 17.61
N ALA A 51 -1.96 -23.70 16.86
CA ALA A 51 -1.04 -24.74 17.33
C ALA A 51 -0.18 -24.31 18.55
N GLN A 52 0.07 -23.01 18.71
CA GLN A 52 0.94 -22.45 19.76
C GLN A 52 0.14 -21.75 20.86
N MET A 53 -1.09 -21.32 20.58
CA MET A 53 -1.90 -20.53 21.51
C MET A 53 -2.40 -21.40 22.68
N PRO A 54 -2.16 -20.98 23.93
CA PRO A 54 -2.70 -21.68 25.08
C PRO A 54 -4.24 -21.67 25.10
N LYS A 55 -4.89 -22.74 25.51
CA LYS A 55 -6.36 -22.82 25.64
C LYS A 55 -7.00 -21.73 26.53
N THR A 56 -6.18 -21.06 27.32
CA THR A 56 -6.60 -19.94 28.20
C THR A 56 -6.49 -18.57 27.56
N ALA A 57 -5.99 -18.48 26.34
CA ALA A 57 -5.94 -17.26 25.54
C ALA A 57 -7.05 -17.28 24.48
N LYS A 58 -7.60 -16.12 24.16
CA LYS A 58 -8.67 -15.97 23.18
C LYS A 58 -8.42 -14.75 22.30
N ILE A 59 -8.65 -14.90 21.00
CA ILE A 59 -8.75 -13.75 20.10
C ILE A 59 -10.12 -13.12 20.33
N VAL A 60 -10.15 -11.93 20.90
CA VAL A 60 -11.39 -11.22 21.25
C VAL A 60 -11.74 -10.08 20.31
N SER A 61 -10.78 -9.65 19.51
CA SER A 61 -11.00 -8.63 18.47
C SER A 61 -9.96 -8.79 17.36
N SER A 62 -10.33 -8.35 16.16
CA SER A 62 -9.55 -8.54 14.95
C SER A 62 -9.67 -7.34 14.00
N CYS A 63 -8.56 -7.00 13.34
CA CYS A 63 -8.51 -5.94 12.35
C CYS A 63 -7.64 -6.35 11.15
N SER A 64 -8.04 -5.95 9.95
CA SER A 64 -7.23 -6.13 8.75
C SER A 64 -6.89 -4.82 8.07
N THR A 65 -5.78 -4.82 7.35
CA THR A 65 -5.30 -3.72 6.52
C THR A 65 -4.62 -4.23 5.25
N GLY A 66 -4.14 -3.33 4.41
CA GLY A 66 -3.42 -3.65 3.19
C GLY A 66 -4.32 -3.87 1.98
N TYR A 67 -3.71 -4.17 0.84
CA TYR A 67 -4.41 -4.30 -0.45
C TYR A 67 -5.53 -5.35 -0.45
N GLY A 68 -5.33 -6.46 0.25
CA GLY A 68 -6.29 -7.57 0.40
C GLY A 68 -7.25 -7.44 1.59
N GLU A 69 -7.23 -6.32 2.32
CA GLU A 69 -8.00 -6.08 3.54
C GLU A 69 -9.47 -6.50 3.39
N HIS A 70 -10.16 -5.98 2.40
CA HIS A 70 -11.59 -6.25 2.22
C HIS A 70 -11.93 -7.71 1.93
N LEU A 71 -11.05 -8.42 1.18
CA LEU A 71 -11.22 -9.85 0.91
C LEU A 71 -11.08 -10.66 2.20
N VAL A 72 -10.00 -10.41 2.95
CA VAL A 72 -9.72 -11.13 4.20
C VAL A 72 -10.78 -10.84 5.25
N LYS A 73 -11.17 -9.56 5.41
CA LYS A 73 -12.27 -9.17 6.29
C LYS A 73 -13.57 -9.88 5.93
N ALA A 74 -13.94 -9.89 4.66
CA ALA A 74 -15.16 -10.56 4.20
C ALA A 74 -15.10 -12.08 4.39
N ALA A 75 -13.97 -12.72 4.11
CA ALA A 75 -13.80 -14.16 4.25
C ALA A 75 -13.87 -14.62 5.70
N LEU A 76 -13.13 -13.97 6.59
CA LEU A 76 -12.98 -14.37 7.99
C LEU A 76 -13.98 -13.68 8.92
N ASN A 77 -14.78 -12.75 8.42
CA ASN A 77 -15.72 -11.91 9.18
C ASN A 77 -15.02 -11.11 10.29
N LEU A 78 -13.87 -10.51 9.98
CA LEU A 78 -13.12 -9.74 10.96
C LEU A 78 -13.92 -8.52 11.44
N ASP A 79 -13.67 -8.11 12.69
CA ASP A 79 -14.40 -7.03 13.35
C ASP A 79 -14.18 -5.69 12.66
N PHE A 80 -12.92 -5.38 12.35
CA PHE A 80 -12.54 -4.10 11.77
C PHE A 80 -11.73 -4.27 10.49
N GLY A 81 -11.74 -3.23 9.69
CA GLY A 81 -10.80 -2.98 8.61
C GLY A 81 -10.31 -1.55 8.73
N GLU A 82 -9.04 -1.31 8.45
CA GLU A 82 -8.46 0.02 8.59
C GLU A 82 -7.53 0.35 7.44
N VAL A 83 -7.44 1.63 7.12
CA VAL A 83 -6.53 2.15 6.10
C VAL A 83 -5.09 1.88 6.52
N GLU A 84 -4.29 1.42 5.59
CA GLU A 84 -2.91 0.99 5.84
C GLU A 84 -2.05 2.08 6.50
N THR A 85 -2.20 3.34 6.08
CA THR A 85 -1.48 4.46 6.67
C THR A 85 -1.80 4.68 8.15
N ILE A 86 -3.04 4.42 8.55
CA ILE A 86 -3.46 4.51 9.96
C ILE A 86 -2.87 3.35 10.77
N ALA A 87 -2.90 2.13 10.24
CA ALA A 87 -2.27 0.99 10.90
C ALA A 87 -0.76 1.22 11.11
N HIS A 88 -0.06 1.72 10.09
CA HIS A 88 1.35 2.08 10.20
C HIS A 88 1.62 3.17 11.24
N TYR A 89 0.73 4.17 11.33
CA TYR A 89 0.83 5.21 12.36
C TYR A 89 0.67 4.64 13.77
N TYR A 90 -0.34 3.80 14.01
CA TYR A 90 -0.54 3.18 15.33
C TYR A 90 0.67 2.38 15.79
N ALA A 91 1.26 1.61 14.89
CA ALA A 91 2.46 0.86 15.18
C ALA A 91 3.66 1.78 15.49
N ALA A 92 3.86 2.84 14.69
CA ALA A 92 4.95 3.78 14.90
C ALA A 92 4.82 4.55 16.22
N ALA A 93 3.61 5.03 16.54
CA ALA A 93 3.31 5.74 17.77
C ALA A 93 3.48 4.87 19.03
N PHE A 94 3.37 3.54 18.90
CA PHE A 94 3.67 2.63 20.01
C PHE A 94 5.17 2.64 20.36
N PHE A 95 6.06 2.79 19.38
CA PHE A 95 7.51 2.86 19.60
C PHE A 95 8.03 4.28 19.87
N ASP A 96 7.40 5.28 19.26
CA ASP A 96 7.70 6.69 19.46
C ASP A 96 6.38 7.48 19.48
N PRO A 97 5.83 7.77 20.68
CA PRO A 97 4.56 8.49 20.81
C PRO A 97 4.56 9.89 20.19
N ASP A 98 5.74 10.49 20.05
CA ASP A 98 5.92 11.84 19.49
C ASP A 98 6.30 11.81 18.00
N VAL A 99 6.09 10.69 17.31
CA VAL A 99 6.48 10.51 15.90
C VAL A 99 5.96 11.62 14.99
N ASP A 100 6.89 12.26 14.26
CA ASP A 100 6.61 13.33 13.30
C ASP A 100 6.50 12.80 11.86
N CYS A 101 7.33 11.79 11.56
CA CYS A 101 7.47 11.24 10.21
C CYS A 101 7.68 9.74 10.23
N ILE A 102 6.94 9.05 9.41
CA ILE A 102 7.12 7.62 9.17
C ILE A 102 7.57 7.44 7.73
N LEU A 103 8.72 6.79 7.54
CA LEU A 103 9.18 6.37 6.22
C LEU A 103 9.06 4.85 6.12
N ASP A 104 8.07 4.41 5.38
CA ASP A 104 7.86 2.99 5.09
C ASP A 104 8.42 2.66 3.70
N ILE A 105 9.32 1.70 3.63
CA ILE A 105 9.83 1.18 2.36
C ILE A 105 9.59 -0.32 2.31
N GLY A 106 8.56 -0.69 1.57
CA GLY A 106 8.19 -2.07 1.31
C GLY A 106 9.00 -2.70 0.19
N GLY A 107 8.53 -3.86 -0.28
CA GLY A 107 9.13 -4.56 -1.43
C GLY A 107 8.87 -3.87 -2.76
N GLN A 108 7.70 -3.26 -2.95
CA GLN A 108 7.27 -2.68 -4.22
C GLN A 108 6.76 -1.24 -4.13
N ASP A 109 6.43 -0.78 -2.95
CA ASP A 109 5.91 0.55 -2.67
C ASP A 109 6.72 1.25 -1.59
N MET A 110 6.52 2.52 -1.48
CA MET A 110 7.06 3.32 -0.39
C MET A 110 6.06 4.40 -0.01
N LYS A 111 6.02 4.72 1.28
CA LYS A 111 5.15 5.72 1.86
C LYS A 111 5.95 6.63 2.79
N CYS A 112 5.67 7.91 2.71
CA CYS A 112 6.08 8.86 3.74
C CYS A 112 4.80 9.42 4.37
N ILE A 113 4.62 9.20 5.65
CA ILE A 113 3.45 9.63 6.41
C ILE A 113 3.93 10.71 7.39
N ARG A 114 3.39 11.91 7.25
CA ARG A 114 3.68 13.02 8.16
C ARG A 114 2.60 13.13 9.21
N ILE A 115 3.02 13.27 10.45
CA ILE A 115 2.15 13.37 11.60
C ILE A 115 2.27 14.78 12.18
N LYS A 116 1.15 15.38 12.52
CA LYS A 116 1.10 16.68 13.17
C LYS A 116 0.02 16.67 14.26
N ASN A 117 0.43 16.99 15.48
CA ASN A 117 -0.47 16.97 16.63
C ASN A 117 -1.17 15.62 16.84
N GLY A 118 -0.46 14.50 16.62
CA GLY A 118 -1.02 13.16 16.79
C GLY A 118 -2.01 12.73 15.69
N VAL A 119 -2.03 13.42 14.55
CA VAL A 119 -2.91 13.10 13.42
C VAL A 119 -2.09 13.01 12.14
N VAL A 120 -2.45 12.08 11.26
CA VAL A 120 -1.87 12.00 9.91
C VAL A 120 -2.25 13.25 9.12
N ASP A 121 -1.26 14.07 8.79
CA ASP A 121 -1.41 15.37 8.11
C ASP A 121 -1.21 15.25 6.58
N ASP A 122 -0.18 14.50 6.16
CA ASP A 122 0.15 14.31 4.74
C ASP A 122 0.66 12.90 4.49
N VAL A 123 0.36 12.35 3.32
CA VAL A 123 0.81 11.04 2.88
C VAL A 123 1.33 11.14 1.45
N GLN A 124 2.59 10.81 1.27
CA GLN A 124 3.22 10.73 -0.05
C GLN A 124 3.52 9.29 -0.39
N LEU A 125 3.00 8.84 -1.52
CA LEU A 125 3.05 7.44 -1.96
C LEU A 125 3.85 7.30 -3.26
N ASN A 126 4.56 6.20 -3.39
CA ASN A 126 5.10 5.74 -4.66
C ASN A 126 4.78 4.26 -4.84
N GLU A 127 3.73 4.00 -5.57
CA GLU A 127 3.29 2.65 -5.95
C GLU A 127 3.65 2.32 -7.41
N ALA A 128 4.05 3.33 -8.18
CA ALA A 128 4.26 3.19 -9.62
C ALA A 128 5.67 2.73 -10.02
N CYS A 129 6.65 2.83 -9.11
CA CYS A 129 8.04 2.55 -9.45
C CYS A 129 8.80 1.87 -8.31
N SER A 130 9.19 0.63 -8.54
CA SER A 130 9.99 -0.17 -7.58
C SER A 130 11.44 0.29 -7.41
N SER A 131 11.92 1.30 -8.15
CA SER A 131 13.32 1.74 -8.10
C SER A 131 13.77 2.36 -6.77
N GLY A 132 12.84 2.59 -5.86
CA GLY A 132 13.10 3.03 -4.49
C GLY A 132 12.71 2.01 -3.43
N CYS A 133 12.45 0.75 -3.80
CA CYS A 133 11.87 -0.27 -2.94
C CYS A 133 12.77 -1.51 -2.82
N GLY A 134 12.42 -2.42 -1.93
CA GLY A 134 13.24 -3.60 -1.61
C GLY A 134 13.46 -4.56 -2.77
N SER A 135 12.45 -4.75 -3.65
CA SER A 135 12.58 -5.61 -4.84
C SER A 135 13.69 -5.18 -5.79
N PHE A 136 14.01 -3.89 -5.80
CA PHE A 136 15.13 -3.36 -6.55
C PHE A 136 16.47 -3.89 -6.02
N ILE A 137 16.69 -3.83 -4.70
CA ILE A 137 17.90 -4.36 -4.06
C ILE A 137 17.97 -5.88 -4.26
N GLU A 138 16.84 -6.58 -4.07
CA GLU A 138 16.76 -8.03 -4.25
C GLU A 138 17.14 -8.48 -5.67
N THR A 139 16.67 -7.75 -6.69
CA THR A 139 17.00 -8.04 -8.09
C THR A 139 18.50 -7.96 -8.35
N PHE A 140 19.16 -6.93 -7.81
CA PHE A 140 20.61 -6.79 -7.96
C PHE A 140 21.39 -7.81 -7.12
N ALA A 141 20.97 -8.10 -5.89
CA ALA A 141 21.58 -9.15 -5.07
C ALA A 141 21.59 -10.49 -5.83
N LYS A 142 20.43 -10.91 -6.36
CA LYS A 142 20.32 -12.13 -7.17
C LYS A 142 21.19 -12.09 -8.43
N SER A 143 21.26 -10.96 -9.13
CA SER A 143 22.09 -10.80 -10.33
C SER A 143 23.58 -10.90 -10.07
N LEU A 144 23.98 -10.63 -8.82
CA LEU A 144 25.38 -10.70 -8.34
C LEU A 144 25.66 -11.98 -7.52
N ASN A 145 24.74 -12.97 -7.57
CA ASN A 145 24.81 -14.25 -6.87
C ASN A 145 24.96 -14.14 -5.35
N HIS A 146 24.25 -13.20 -4.74
CA HIS A 146 24.18 -13.02 -3.30
C HIS A 146 22.74 -13.15 -2.80
N SER A 147 22.58 -13.65 -1.57
CA SER A 147 21.35 -13.44 -0.84
C SER A 147 21.19 -11.96 -0.46
N VAL A 148 19.95 -11.52 -0.19
CA VAL A 148 19.69 -10.14 0.22
C VAL A 148 20.44 -9.80 1.51
N GLN A 149 20.52 -10.74 2.44
CA GLN A 149 21.20 -10.59 3.73
C GLN A 149 22.73 -10.45 3.57
N GLU A 150 23.34 -11.29 2.72
CA GLU A 150 24.77 -11.18 2.41
C GLU A 150 25.08 -9.86 1.70
N PHE A 151 24.22 -9.49 0.75
CA PHE A 151 24.33 -8.25 0.00
C PHE A 151 24.24 -7.02 0.90
N ALA A 152 23.38 -7.04 1.91
CA ALA A 152 23.29 -6.00 2.92
C ALA A 152 24.57 -5.91 3.78
N LYS A 153 25.12 -7.07 4.19
CA LYS A 153 26.33 -7.13 5.03
C LYS A 153 27.56 -6.59 4.30
N VAL A 154 27.76 -6.98 3.04
CA VAL A 154 28.94 -6.49 2.29
C VAL A 154 28.88 -5.00 2.00
N ALA A 155 27.69 -4.40 1.93
CA ALA A 155 27.51 -2.96 1.77
C ALA A 155 28.13 -2.16 2.93
N LEU A 156 28.05 -2.68 4.15
CA LEU A 156 28.59 -2.01 5.34
C LEU A 156 30.13 -1.94 5.35
N THR A 157 30.79 -2.79 4.58
CA THR A 157 32.26 -2.83 4.46
C THR A 157 32.80 -2.06 3.23
N ALA A 158 31.90 -1.42 2.47
CA ALA A 158 32.25 -0.68 1.26
C ALA A 158 33.22 0.46 1.56
N GLN A 159 34.29 0.55 0.80
CA GLN A 159 35.30 1.62 0.93
C GLN A 159 34.96 2.81 0.02
N ASN A 160 34.44 2.53 -1.17
CA ASN A 160 34.14 3.53 -2.19
C ASN A 160 32.75 3.27 -2.81
N PRO A 161 31.64 3.53 -2.07
CA PRO A 161 30.29 3.34 -2.58
C PRO A 161 30.11 4.06 -3.92
N ILE A 162 29.63 3.35 -4.95
CA ILE A 162 29.42 3.94 -6.27
C ILE A 162 28.21 4.89 -6.28
N ASP A 163 28.34 6.05 -6.94
CA ASP A 163 27.20 6.94 -7.10
C ASP A 163 26.33 6.51 -8.29
N LEU A 164 25.26 5.80 -8.00
CA LEU A 164 24.27 5.38 -8.99
C LEU A 164 23.22 6.46 -9.27
N GLY A 165 23.19 7.52 -8.46
CA GLY A 165 22.17 8.57 -8.55
C GLY A 165 20.79 8.09 -8.12
N SER A 166 19.75 8.78 -8.61
CA SER A 166 18.33 8.48 -8.34
C SER A 166 17.57 8.20 -9.64
N ARG A 167 18.02 7.24 -10.44
CA ARG A 167 17.44 6.91 -11.75
C ARG A 167 16.58 5.66 -11.70
N CYS A 168 15.78 5.44 -12.73
CA CYS A 168 15.01 4.22 -12.93
C CYS A 168 15.95 2.99 -13.00
N THR A 169 15.47 1.85 -12.50
CA THR A 169 16.15 0.54 -12.46
C THR A 169 16.79 0.14 -13.81
N VAL A 170 16.09 0.42 -14.92
CA VAL A 170 16.58 0.10 -16.27
C VAL A 170 17.91 0.78 -16.56
N PHE A 171 18.04 2.07 -16.20
CA PHE A 171 19.28 2.83 -16.40
C PHE A 171 20.37 2.45 -15.40
N MET A 172 19.98 2.02 -14.19
CA MET A 172 20.94 1.59 -13.18
C MET A 172 21.64 0.29 -13.55
N ASN A 173 20.97 -0.62 -14.25
CA ASN A 173 21.56 -1.86 -14.71
C ASN A 173 22.83 -1.63 -15.57
N SER A 174 22.77 -0.64 -16.45
CA SER A 174 23.92 -0.27 -17.28
C SER A 174 25.05 0.33 -16.43
N LYS A 175 24.74 1.15 -15.43
CA LYS A 175 25.75 1.73 -14.52
C LYS A 175 26.41 0.67 -13.63
N VAL A 176 25.63 -0.25 -13.10
CA VAL A 176 26.16 -1.36 -12.29
C VAL A 176 27.11 -2.23 -13.13
N LYS A 177 26.70 -2.59 -14.37
CA LYS A 177 27.58 -3.35 -15.29
C LYS A 177 28.85 -2.58 -15.64
N GLN A 178 28.78 -1.27 -15.80
CA GLN A 178 29.96 -0.45 -16.03
C GLN A 178 30.88 -0.43 -14.81
N ALA A 179 30.32 -0.20 -13.62
CA ALA A 179 31.09 -0.21 -12.37
C ALA A 179 31.81 -1.56 -12.14
N GLN A 180 31.16 -2.69 -12.47
CA GLN A 180 31.80 -4.01 -12.42
C GLN A 180 33.00 -4.10 -13.36
N LYS A 181 32.89 -3.58 -14.61
CA LYS A 181 34.00 -3.55 -15.58
C LYS A 181 35.14 -2.65 -15.12
N GLU A 182 34.85 -1.62 -14.36
CA GLU A 182 35.81 -0.67 -13.78
C GLU A 182 36.43 -1.18 -12.46
N GLY A 183 36.02 -2.38 -12.00
CA GLY A 183 36.60 -3.04 -10.84
C GLY A 183 35.95 -2.70 -9.50
N ALA A 184 34.76 -2.11 -9.51
CA ALA A 184 34.00 -1.89 -8.26
C ALA A 184 33.69 -3.20 -7.57
N THR A 185 33.86 -3.24 -6.26
CA THR A 185 33.51 -4.42 -5.46
C THR A 185 32.00 -4.59 -5.31
N VAL A 186 31.55 -5.81 -4.99
CA VAL A 186 30.13 -6.06 -4.69
C VAL A 186 29.66 -5.18 -3.52
N GLY A 187 30.50 -4.96 -2.53
CA GLY A 187 30.22 -4.05 -1.41
C GLY A 187 29.98 -2.62 -1.85
N ASP A 188 30.82 -2.06 -2.73
CA ASP A 188 30.67 -0.70 -3.25
C ASP A 188 29.39 -0.54 -4.09
N ILE A 189 29.04 -1.58 -4.86
CA ILE A 189 27.79 -1.62 -5.63
C ILE A 189 26.57 -1.68 -4.70
N SER A 190 26.60 -2.57 -3.72
CA SER A 190 25.49 -2.74 -2.77
C SER A 190 25.25 -1.47 -1.94
N ALA A 191 26.32 -0.84 -1.45
CA ALA A 191 26.21 0.43 -0.75
C ALA A 191 25.66 1.54 -1.66
N GLY A 192 26.14 1.62 -2.91
CA GLY A 192 25.62 2.55 -3.91
C GLY A 192 24.13 2.38 -4.19
N LEU A 193 23.63 1.13 -4.20
CA LEU A 193 22.21 0.84 -4.35
C LEU A 193 21.40 1.27 -3.12
N ALA A 194 21.90 1.03 -1.91
CA ALA A 194 21.27 1.51 -0.68
C ALA A 194 21.13 3.04 -0.66
N TYR A 195 22.21 3.76 -1.01
CA TYR A 195 22.14 5.21 -1.19
C TYR A 195 21.11 5.63 -2.25
N SER A 196 21.05 4.92 -3.36
CA SER A 196 20.12 5.24 -4.44
C SER A 196 18.67 5.07 -4.04
N VAL A 197 18.33 4.01 -3.30
CA VAL A 197 16.99 3.80 -2.74
C VAL A 197 16.57 4.99 -1.90
N ILE A 198 17.43 5.41 -0.97
CA ILE A 198 17.13 6.55 -0.08
C ILE A 198 17.10 7.88 -0.84
N LYS A 199 18.02 8.11 -1.79
CA LYS A 199 17.96 9.31 -2.66
C LYS A 199 16.62 9.37 -3.44
N ASN A 200 16.12 8.24 -3.93
CA ASN A 200 14.81 8.19 -4.58
C ASN A 200 13.69 8.52 -3.61
N ALA A 201 13.71 7.93 -2.40
CA ALA A 201 12.73 8.21 -1.36
C ALA A 201 12.68 9.71 -1.03
N LEU A 202 13.80 10.27 -0.63
CA LEU A 202 13.88 11.63 -0.11
C LEU A 202 13.67 12.68 -1.21
N TYR A 203 14.33 12.55 -2.36
CA TYR A 203 14.36 13.63 -3.35
C TYR A 203 13.33 13.50 -4.47
N LYS A 204 12.83 12.28 -4.75
CA LYS A 204 11.84 12.09 -5.82
C LYS A 204 10.42 11.89 -5.31
N VAL A 205 10.24 11.14 -4.24
CA VAL A 205 8.92 10.88 -3.67
C VAL A 205 8.55 12.00 -2.70
N ILE A 206 9.35 12.18 -1.67
CA ILE A 206 9.12 13.18 -0.61
C ILE A 206 9.41 14.60 -1.10
N LYS A 207 10.28 14.74 -2.11
CA LYS A 207 10.76 16.03 -2.65
C LYS A 207 11.36 16.91 -1.54
N LEU A 208 12.10 16.28 -0.65
CA LEU A 208 12.74 16.92 0.48
C LEU A 208 13.70 18.01 0.01
N THR A 209 13.52 19.22 0.52
CA THR A 209 14.39 20.36 0.26
C THR A 209 15.28 20.67 1.46
N ASP A 210 14.75 20.49 2.66
CA ASP A 210 15.46 20.68 3.92
C ASP A 210 15.23 19.45 4.82
N PRO A 211 16.30 18.84 5.38
CA PRO A 211 16.17 17.72 6.31
C PRO A 211 15.25 17.99 7.52
N SER A 212 15.19 19.25 7.98
CA SER A 212 14.32 19.64 9.08
C SER A 212 12.83 19.44 8.81
N ASP A 213 12.45 19.33 7.52
CA ASP A 213 11.07 19.05 7.11
C ASP A 213 10.61 17.62 7.49
N LEU A 214 11.55 16.72 7.84
CA LEU A 214 11.22 15.38 8.33
C LEU A 214 10.78 15.36 9.80
N GLY A 215 11.03 16.45 10.54
CA GLY A 215 10.80 16.50 11.98
C GLY A 215 11.99 15.94 12.78
N LYS A 216 11.75 15.64 14.05
CA LYS A 216 12.76 15.15 15.00
C LYS A 216 12.57 13.68 15.35
N HIS A 217 11.32 13.24 15.37
CA HIS A 217 10.89 11.90 15.74
C HIS A 217 10.55 11.11 14.48
N ILE A 218 11.53 10.40 13.95
CA ILE A 218 11.41 9.70 12.68
C ILE A 218 11.42 8.19 12.95
N VAL A 219 10.36 7.51 12.51
CA VAL A 219 10.27 6.05 12.52
C VAL A 219 10.45 5.54 11.09
N VAL A 220 11.40 4.61 10.90
CA VAL A 220 11.60 3.92 9.62
C VAL A 220 11.10 2.48 9.73
N GLN A 221 10.37 2.03 8.72
CA GLN A 221 9.72 0.73 8.72
C GLN A 221 9.60 0.16 7.32
N GLY A 222 9.01 -1.04 7.20
CA GLY A 222 8.99 -1.83 5.97
C GLY A 222 10.19 -2.78 5.87
N GLY A 223 10.00 -3.89 5.15
CA GLY A 223 11.00 -4.96 5.05
C GLY A 223 12.36 -4.52 4.51
N THR A 224 12.40 -3.44 3.74
CA THR A 224 13.64 -2.89 3.17
C THR A 224 14.56 -2.31 4.25
N PHE A 225 14.01 -1.82 5.35
CA PHE A 225 14.82 -1.28 6.46
C PHE A 225 15.47 -2.36 7.34
N TYR A 226 15.17 -3.65 7.14
CA TYR A 226 16.01 -4.71 7.73
C TYR A 226 17.45 -4.71 7.15
N ASN A 227 17.64 -4.05 6.02
CA ASN A 227 18.98 -3.81 5.48
C ASN A 227 19.64 -2.61 6.20
N ASP A 228 20.64 -2.90 7.04
CA ASP A 228 21.36 -1.88 7.80
C ASP A 228 22.04 -0.84 6.92
N ALA A 229 22.44 -1.20 5.70
CA ALA A 229 23.03 -0.24 4.77
C ALA A 229 22.00 0.78 4.27
N VAL A 230 20.72 0.39 4.17
CA VAL A 230 19.61 1.31 3.83
C VAL A 230 19.38 2.28 4.98
N LEU A 231 19.26 1.77 6.22
CA LEU A 231 19.13 2.62 7.41
C LEU A 231 20.30 3.61 7.51
N ARG A 232 21.52 3.11 7.40
CA ARG A 232 22.71 3.97 7.46
C ARG A 232 22.78 5.00 6.34
N SER A 233 22.30 4.64 5.14
CA SER A 233 22.20 5.59 4.02
C SER A 233 21.17 6.68 4.31
N PHE A 234 20.05 6.35 4.93
CA PHE A 234 19.06 7.33 5.37
C PHE A 234 19.68 8.33 6.35
N GLU A 235 20.29 7.85 7.44
CA GLU A 235 20.92 8.70 8.44
C GLU A 235 22.00 9.61 7.86
N ARG A 236 22.83 9.09 6.93
CA ARG A 236 23.90 9.89 6.30
C ARG A 236 23.40 10.94 5.32
N ILE A 237 22.33 10.64 4.57
CA ILE A 237 21.80 11.58 3.57
C ILE A 237 20.94 12.64 4.24
N SER A 238 20.08 12.24 5.19
CA SER A 238 19.19 13.17 5.88
C SER A 238 19.87 13.94 7.01
N GLY A 239 20.94 13.40 7.57
CA GLY A 239 21.54 13.92 8.80
C GLY A 239 20.70 13.68 10.06
N CYS A 240 19.60 12.92 9.95
CA CYS A 240 18.68 12.63 11.03
C CYS A 240 18.93 11.23 11.58
N HIS A 241 18.64 11.04 12.87
CA HIS A 241 18.51 9.72 13.46
C HIS A 241 17.07 9.21 13.28
N ALA A 242 16.94 7.90 13.10
CA ALA A 242 15.63 7.28 12.98
C ALA A 242 15.51 6.08 13.92
N VAL A 243 14.31 5.91 14.50
CA VAL A 243 13.94 4.71 15.22
C VAL A 243 13.54 3.65 14.21
N ARG A 244 14.21 2.50 14.23
CA ARG A 244 13.82 1.32 13.47
C ARG A 244 13.40 0.23 14.47
N PRO A 245 12.09 -0.06 14.59
CA PRO A 245 11.62 -1.16 15.41
C PRO A 245 12.18 -2.50 14.92
N ASP A 246 12.41 -3.44 15.83
CA ASP A 246 12.84 -4.80 15.48
C ASP A 246 11.83 -5.52 14.58
N ILE A 247 10.58 -5.09 14.65
CA ILE A 247 9.45 -5.60 13.86
C ILE A 247 9.13 -4.74 12.63
N ALA A 248 10.10 -3.97 12.13
CA ALA A 248 9.91 -3.01 11.04
C ALA A 248 9.15 -3.58 9.81
N GLY A 249 9.27 -4.87 9.52
CA GLY A 249 8.60 -5.51 8.37
C GLY A 249 7.14 -5.90 8.59
N ILE A 250 6.64 -5.86 9.83
CA ILE A 250 5.26 -6.27 10.16
C ILE A 250 4.43 -5.15 10.80
N MET A 251 4.88 -3.91 10.68
CA MET A 251 4.25 -2.75 11.34
C MET A 251 2.77 -2.59 10.98
N GLY A 252 2.38 -2.83 9.73
CA GLY A 252 0.96 -2.77 9.32
C GLY A 252 0.08 -3.79 10.07
N ALA A 253 0.55 -5.02 10.20
CA ALA A 253 -0.16 -6.05 10.96
C ALA A 253 -0.18 -5.74 12.46
N PHE A 254 0.95 -5.31 13.03
CA PHE A 254 1.03 -4.94 14.43
C PHE A 254 0.13 -3.74 14.76
N GLY A 255 0.15 -2.70 13.94
CA GLY A 255 -0.74 -1.55 14.10
C GLY A 255 -2.22 -1.93 13.99
N SER A 256 -2.57 -2.85 13.09
CA SER A 256 -3.93 -3.39 13.01
C SER A 256 -4.33 -4.13 14.31
N ALA A 257 -3.41 -4.89 14.91
CA ALA A 257 -3.65 -5.53 16.21
C ALA A 257 -3.86 -4.51 17.33
N LEU A 258 -3.08 -3.43 17.35
CA LEU A 258 -3.26 -2.32 18.31
C LEU A 258 -4.60 -1.61 18.12
N ILE A 259 -5.05 -1.40 16.88
CA ILE A 259 -6.36 -0.83 16.56
C ILE A 259 -7.49 -1.77 17.02
N ALA A 260 -7.35 -3.09 16.78
CA ALA A 260 -8.31 -4.07 17.29
C ALA A 260 -8.41 -4.03 18.83
N ARG A 261 -7.28 -3.85 19.51
CA ARG A 261 -7.21 -3.69 20.96
C ARG A 261 -7.89 -2.40 21.44
N GLU A 262 -7.61 -1.27 20.81
CA GLU A 262 -8.18 0.02 21.22
C GLU A 262 -9.70 0.08 21.04
N ARG A 263 -10.20 -0.56 19.97
CA ARG A 263 -11.65 -0.58 19.66
C ARG A 263 -12.42 -1.69 20.38
N TYR A 264 -11.73 -2.54 21.11
CA TYR A 264 -12.37 -3.58 21.90
C TYR A 264 -12.99 -2.98 23.17
N GLU A 265 -14.25 -3.28 23.41
CA GLU A 265 -14.96 -2.95 24.65
C GLU A 265 -15.20 -4.25 25.45
N ASP A 266 -15.05 -4.17 26.78
CA ASP A 266 -15.24 -5.32 27.65
C ASP A 266 -16.62 -5.95 27.48
N GLY A 267 -16.63 -7.25 27.14
CA GLY A 267 -17.85 -8.00 26.87
C GLY A 267 -18.30 -7.96 25.41
N MET A 268 -17.55 -7.30 24.53
CA MET A 268 -17.79 -7.38 23.09
C MET A 268 -17.48 -8.81 22.61
N GLU A 269 -18.41 -9.41 21.87
CA GLU A 269 -18.16 -10.68 21.17
C GLU A 269 -17.57 -10.36 19.79
N THR A 270 -16.45 -11.01 19.48
CA THR A 270 -15.85 -10.89 18.14
C THR A 270 -16.78 -11.45 17.07
N SER A 271 -16.88 -10.78 15.96
CA SER A 271 -17.57 -11.25 14.76
C SER A 271 -16.74 -12.25 13.95
N MET A 272 -15.45 -12.38 14.24
CA MET A 272 -14.54 -13.28 13.55
C MET A 272 -15.06 -14.72 13.63
N LEU A 273 -15.03 -15.43 12.51
CA LEU A 273 -15.43 -16.84 12.48
C LEU A 273 -14.54 -17.68 13.42
N PRO A 274 -15.10 -18.73 14.06
CA PRO A 274 -14.30 -19.69 14.80
C PRO A 274 -13.17 -20.28 13.93
N LEU A 275 -12.01 -20.55 14.53
CA LEU A 275 -10.84 -21.06 13.79
C LEU A 275 -11.15 -22.36 13.04
N GLU A 276 -11.96 -23.25 13.63
CA GLU A 276 -12.37 -24.50 12.99
C GLU A 276 -13.18 -24.26 11.70
N GLU A 277 -14.03 -23.23 11.68
CA GLU A 277 -14.79 -22.85 10.48
C GLU A 277 -13.85 -22.24 9.41
N ILE A 278 -12.87 -21.41 9.84
CA ILE A 278 -11.87 -20.83 8.94
C ILE A 278 -11.03 -21.94 8.30
N PHE A 279 -10.59 -22.92 9.06
CA PHE A 279 -9.77 -24.02 8.56
C PHE A 279 -10.54 -24.97 7.62
N ALA A 280 -11.85 -25.12 7.84
CA ALA A 280 -12.71 -25.90 6.97
C ALA A 280 -13.23 -25.12 5.73
N MET A 281 -12.92 -23.81 5.64
CA MET A 281 -13.47 -22.95 4.61
C MET A 281 -12.85 -23.26 3.25
N SER A 282 -13.69 -23.40 2.23
CA SER A 282 -13.29 -23.42 0.84
C SER A 282 -13.78 -22.17 0.11
N VAL A 283 -13.04 -21.78 -0.92
CA VAL A 283 -13.35 -20.59 -1.74
C VAL A 283 -13.47 -21.01 -3.19
N ASP A 284 -14.62 -20.73 -3.79
CA ASP A 284 -14.86 -20.89 -5.22
C ASP A 284 -14.81 -19.50 -5.89
N THR A 285 -13.84 -19.33 -6.81
CA THR A 285 -13.62 -18.07 -7.50
C THR A 285 -14.11 -18.16 -8.93
N SER A 286 -15.00 -17.26 -9.32
CA SER A 286 -15.51 -17.14 -10.68
C SER A 286 -15.40 -15.71 -11.21
N MET A 287 -15.35 -15.58 -12.52
CA MET A 287 -15.30 -14.27 -13.18
C MET A 287 -16.52 -14.07 -14.07
N THR A 288 -17.07 -12.87 -14.06
CA THR A 288 -18.19 -12.50 -14.93
C THR A 288 -18.09 -11.03 -15.34
N ARG A 289 -18.82 -10.65 -16.40
CA ARG A 289 -18.94 -9.25 -16.78
C ARG A 289 -20.21 -8.63 -16.22
N CYS A 290 -20.06 -7.47 -15.58
CA CYS A 290 -21.18 -6.67 -15.12
C CYS A 290 -22.07 -6.24 -16.30
N LYS A 291 -23.38 -6.36 -16.14
CA LYS A 291 -24.39 -5.96 -17.15
C LYS A 291 -25.09 -4.65 -16.80
N GLY A 292 -24.64 -3.96 -15.74
CA GLY A 292 -25.32 -2.77 -15.23
C GLY A 292 -25.14 -1.50 -16.06
N CYS A 293 -24.10 -1.43 -16.92
CA CYS A 293 -23.85 -0.28 -17.81
C CYS A 293 -22.85 -0.67 -18.92
N THR A 294 -22.54 0.29 -19.79
CA THR A 294 -21.66 0.10 -20.96
C THR A 294 -20.17 -0.18 -20.60
N ASN A 295 -19.75 0.01 -19.35
CA ASN A 295 -18.39 -0.30 -18.92
C ASN A 295 -18.07 -1.79 -18.88
N HIS A 296 -19.09 -2.65 -18.73
CA HIS A 296 -18.95 -4.11 -18.70
C HIS A 296 -17.79 -4.58 -17.81
N CYS A 297 -17.65 -4.02 -16.59
CA CYS A 297 -16.56 -4.33 -15.66
C CYS A 297 -16.39 -5.84 -15.50
N LEU A 298 -15.14 -6.32 -15.53
CA LEU A 298 -14.83 -7.70 -15.18
C LEU A 298 -14.89 -7.83 -13.66
N LEU A 299 -15.83 -8.64 -13.18
CA LEU A 299 -16.05 -8.91 -11.77
C LEU A 299 -15.41 -10.24 -11.38
N THR A 300 -14.70 -10.25 -10.27
CA THR A 300 -14.25 -11.48 -9.61
C THR A 300 -15.16 -11.74 -8.42
N ILE A 301 -15.78 -12.91 -8.39
CA ILE A 301 -16.72 -13.33 -7.35
C ILE A 301 -16.09 -14.47 -6.57
N ASN A 302 -15.80 -14.22 -5.30
CA ASN A 302 -15.37 -15.23 -4.35
C ASN A 302 -16.57 -15.68 -3.54
N LYS A 303 -16.91 -16.97 -3.62
CA LYS A 303 -17.95 -17.61 -2.82
C LYS A 303 -17.31 -18.48 -1.78
N PHE A 304 -17.63 -18.24 -0.53
CA PHE A 304 -17.13 -19.01 0.60
C PHE A 304 -18.09 -20.15 0.92
N SER A 305 -17.57 -21.27 1.41
CA SER A 305 -18.38 -22.47 1.76
C SER A 305 -19.49 -22.22 2.77
N ASN A 306 -19.37 -21.17 3.59
CA ASN A 306 -20.40 -20.71 4.53
C ASN A 306 -21.54 -19.88 3.88
N GLY A 307 -21.59 -19.79 2.55
CA GLY A 307 -22.61 -19.08 1.79
C GLY A 307 -22.35 -17.58 1.60
N ARG A 308 -21.34 -17.01 2.24
CA ARG A 308 -20.93 -15.62 2.05
C ARG A 308 -20.26 -15.44 0.69
N ARG A 309 -20.23 -14.22 0.20
CA ARG A 309 -19.57 -13.87 -1.07
C ARG A 309 -18.90 -12.52 -0.98
N TYR A 310 -17.81 -12.38 -1.74
CA TYR A 310 -17.10 -11.12 -1.90
C TYR A 310 -16.88 -10.85 -3.40
N ILE A 311 -17.23 -9.66 -3.87
CA ILE A 311 -17.15 -9.27 -5.29
C ILE A 311 -16.19 -8.10 -5.42
N THR A 312 -15.27 -8.20 -6.38
CA THR A 312 -14.31 -7.15 -6.73
C THR A 312 -14.33 -6.85 -8.23
N GLY A 313 -13.57 -5.82 -8.64
CA GLY A 313 -13.49 -5.39 -10.04
C GLY A 313 -14.63 -4.48 -10.47
N ASN A 314 -15.62 -4.25 -9.60
CA ASN A 314 -16.68 -3.29 -9.85
C ASN A 314 -16.15 -1.85 -9.76
N ARG A 315 -16.60 -1.02 -10.69
CA ARG A 315 -16.30 0.43 -10.68
C ARG A 315 -17.44 1.25 -10.07
N CYS A 316 -18.52 0.61 -9.71
CA CYS A 316 -19.68 1.22 -9.02
C CYS A 316 -20.46 0.14 -8.27
N GLU A 317 -21.37 0.55 -7.42
CA GLU A 317 -22.17 -0.33 -6.56
C GLU A 317 -23.09 -1.30 -7.31
N ARG A 318 -23.49 -0.99 -8.56
CA ARG A 318 -24.26 -1.92 -9.40
C ARG A 318 -23.55 -3.25 -9.62
N GLY A 319 -22.22 -3.24 -9.70
CA GLY A 319 -21.42 -4.47 -9.89
C GLY A 319 -21.51 -5.44 -8.72
N ILE A 320 -21.81 -4.96 -7.52
CA ILE A 320 -22.03 -5.76 -6.31
C ILE A 320 -23.52 -5.99 -6.00
N GLY A 321 -24.41 -5.60 -6.92
CA GLY A 321 -25.86 -5.80 -6.81
C GLY A 321 -26.57 -4.80 -5.89
N LYS A 322 -25.92 -3.68 -5.57
CA LYS A 322 -26.57 -2.56 -4.90
C LYS A 322 -27.07 -1.58 -5.94
N GLU A 323 -28.37 -1.21 -5.86
CA GLU A 323 -28.86 -0.08 -6.62
C GLU A 323 -28.19 1.19 -6.11
N PRO A 324 -27.77 2.09 -7.01
CA PRO A 324 -27.29 3.41 -6.59
C PRO A 324 -28.40 4.07 -5.78
N ASN A 325 -28.06 4.63 -4.63
CA ASN A 325 -29.01 5.50 -3.91
C ASN A 325 -29.32 6.68 -4.83
N ALA A 326 -30.42 6.55 -5.58
CA ALA A 326 -30.87 7.56 -6.54
C ALA A 326 -31.55 8.75 -5.84
N GLU A 327 -31.67 8.72 -4.51
CA GLU A 327 -32.33 9.76 -3.76
C GLU A 327 -31.44 11.00 -3.61
N ASN A 328 -31.73 11.98 -4.46
CA ASN A 328 -31.39 13.41 -4.28
C ASN A 328 -29.92 13.84 -4.29
N ILE A 329 -28.98 13.02 -4.72
CA ILE A 329 -27.61 13.52 -4.98
C ILE A 329 -27.55 14.03 -6.41
N PRO A 330 -27.35 15.35 -6.66
CA PRO A 330 -27.23 15.86 -8.01
C PRO A 330 -26.03 15.26 -8.73
N ASN A 331 -26.25 14.72 -9.93
CA ASN A 331 -25.17 14.20 -10.76
C ASN A 331 -24.38 15.37 -11.39
N LEU A 332 -23.32 15.79 -10.73
CA LEU A 332 -22.48 16.89 -11.19
C LEU A 332 -21.76 16.59 -12.52
N TYR A 333 -21.58 15.31 -12.87
CA TYR A 333 -21.01 14.96 -14.18
C TYR A 333 -21.99 15.20 -15.31
N ASP A 334 -23.28 14.86 -15.14
CA ASP A 334 -24.31 15.17 -16.10
C ASP A 334 -24.50 16.68 -16.21
N TYR A 335 -24.55 17.39 -15.07
CA TYR A 335 -24.60 18.85 -15.07
C TYR A 335 -23.43 19.46 -15.86
N LYS A 336 -22.19 19.00 -15.59
CA LYS A 336 -20.99 19.47 -16.29
C LYS A 336 -21.06 19.17 -17.80
N LEU A 337 -21.50 17.97 -18.17
CA LEU A 337 -21.63 17.54 -19.56
C LEU A 337 -22.60 18.46 -20.32
N HIS A 338 -23.80 18.65 -19.78
CA HIS A 338 -24.82 19.52 -20.35
C HIS A 338 -24.33 20.97 -20.39
N ARG A 339 -23.78 21.46 -19.30
CA ARG A 339 -23.25 22.84 -19.24
C ARG A 339 -22.12 23.10 -20.25
N THR A 340 -21.35 22.08 -20.60
CA THR A 340 -20.23 22.20 -21.54
C THR A 340 -20.67 22.07 -22.99
N PHE A 341 -21.65 21.23 -23.31
CA PHE A 341 -21.92 20.83 -24.69
C PHE A 341 -23.33 21.16 -25.20
N ASP A 342 -24.27 21.55 -24.35
CA ASP A 342 -25.65 21.90 -24.79
C ASP A 342 -25.70 23.29 -25.40
N TYR A 343 -25.13 23.40 -26.56
CA TYR A 343 -25.21 24.56 -27.42
C TYR A 343 -25.88 24.18 -28.74
N GLU A 344 -26.81 25.00 -29.19
CA GLU A 344 -27.47 24.80 -30.46
C GLU A 344 -26.66 25.38 -31.62
N PRO A 345 -26.37 24.62 -32.68
CA PRO A 345 -25.68 25.14 -33.85
C PRO A 345 -26.53 26.21 -34.57
N LEU A 346 -25.88 27.10 -35.31
CA LEU A 346 -26.58 28.02 -36.17
C LEU A 346 -27.52 27.28 -37.15
N SER A 347 -28.67 27.85 -37.43
CA SER A 347 -29.53 27.35 -38.50
C SER A 347 -28.83 27.44 -39.86
N ASP A 348 -29.18 26.58 -40.80
CA ASP A 348 -28.60 26.55 -42.15
C ASP A 348 -28.64 27.91 -42.85
N GLU A 349 -29.68 28.71 -42.60
CA GLU A 349 -29.82 30.06 -43.13
C GLU A 349 -28.79 31.06 -42.60
N LYS A 350 -28.34 30.85 -41.35
CA LYS A 350 -27.34 31.70 -40.69
C LYS A 350 -25.91 31.18 -40.87
N ALA A 351 -25.74 29.91 -41.12
CA ALA A 351 -24.42 29.25 -41.25
C ALA A 351 -23.79 29.47 -42.62
N THR A 352 -23.63 30.74 -43.03
CA THR A 352 -23.16 31.15 -44.36
C THR A 352 -21.71 30.79 -44.67
N ARG A 353 -20.90 30.41 -43.66
CA ARG A 353 -19.48 30.07 -43.78
C ARG A 353 -19.21 28.56 -43.83
N GLY A 354 -20.25 27.72 -43.73
CA GLY A 354 -20.13 26.27 -43.73
C GLY A 354 -20.16 25.65 -42.33
N VAL A 355 -19.90 24.35 -42.27
CA VAL A 355 -19.98 23.51 -41.03
C VAL A 355 -18.59 23.14 -40.57
N ILE A 356 -18.32 23.38 -39.30
CA ILE A 356 -17.07 22.98 -38.64
C ILE A 356 -17.38 21.89 -37.60
N GLY A 357 -16.71 20.77 -37.76
CA GLY A 357 -16.78 19.68 -36.75
C GLY A 357 -15.70 19.84 -35.67
N ILE A 358 -16.11 19.80 -34.40
CA ILE A 358 -15.18 19.84 -33.26
C ILE A 358 -15.15 18.47 -32.62
N PRO A 359 -14.01 17.72 -32.64
CA PRO A 359 -13.91 16.41 -32.02
C PRO A 359 -13.93 16.56 -30.48
N ARG A 360 -14.76 15.74 -29.80
CA ARG A 360 -14.86 15.72 -28.32
C ARG A 360 -13.71 14.93 -27.70
N VAL A 361 -12.49 15.46 -27.74
CA VAL A 361 -11.29 14.81 -27.22
C VAL A 361 -10.45 15.78 -26.38
N LEU A 362 -9.65 15.22 -25.45
CA LEU A 362 -8.69 15.96 -24.63
C LEU A 362 -9.32 17.19 -23.95
N ASN A 363 -8.65 18.35 -24.05
CA ASN A 363 -9.05 19.61 -23.42
C ASN A 363 -10.29 20.30 -24.04
N ILE A 364 -10.86 19.76 -25.11
CA ILE A 364 -12.12 20.27 -25.64
C ILE A 364 -13.24 20.21 -24.61
N TYR A 365 -13.22 19.25 -23.67
CA TYR A 365 -14.17 19.23 -22.55
C TYR A 365 -14.14 20.48 -21.66
N GLU A 366 -13.05 21.25 -21.68
CA GLU A 366 -12.94 22.51 -20.96
C GLU A 366 -13.12 23.72 -21.86
N ASN A 367 -12.69 23.61 -23.11
CA ASN A 367 -12.60 24.74 -24.05
C ASN A 367 -13.76 24.80 -25.05
N TYR A 368 -14.68 23.83 -25.06
CA TYR A 368 -15.78 23.81 -26.03
C TYR A 368 -16.66 25.07 -25.99
N PRO A 369 -17.06 25.63 -24.83
CA PRO A 369 -17.85 26.87 -24.78
C PRO A 369 -17.16 28.06 -25.45
N PHE A 370 -15.82 28.15 -25.32
CA PHE A 370 -15.03 29.17 -25.99
C PHE A 370 -15.06 28.98 -27.50
N TRP A 371 -14.77 27.79 -28.01
CA TRP A 371 -14.74 27.52 -29.44
C TRP A 371 -16.10 27.63 -30.09
N TYR A 372 -17.15 27.15 -29.41
CA TYR A 372 -18.51 27.37 -29.88
C TYR A 372 -18.82 28.84 -30.05
N THR A 373 -18.61 29.66 -29.03
CA THR A 373 -18.88 31.11 -29.07
C THR A 373 -18.06 31.82 -30.13
N PHE A 374 -16.81 31.40 -30.36
CA PHE A 374 -15.95 31.98 -31.40
C PHE A 374 -16.43 31.64 -32.81
N LEU A 375 -16.88 30.43 -33.03
CA LEU A 375 -17.31 29.94 -34.33
C LEU A 375 -18.74 30.36 -34.71
N ASP A 376 -19.57 30.58 -33.68
CA ASP A 376 -20.96 31.06 -33.83
C ASP A 376 -21.06 32.53 -34.29
N ARG A 377 -19.98 33.30 -34.13
CA ARG A 377 -19.89 34.72 -34.54
C ARG A 377 -19.17 34.85 -35.88
#